data_492fa6b6f3f385ef129d92674f76e9d3
#
_entry.id   492fa6b6f3f385ef129d92674f76e9d3
#
_cell.length_a   1.000
_cell.length_b   1.000
_cell.length_c   1.000
_cell.angle_alpha   90.00
_cell.angle_beta   90.00
_cell.angle_gamma   90.00
#
_symmetry.space_group_name_H-M   'P 1'
#
loop_
_entity.id
_entity.type
_entity.pdbx_description
1 polymer ?
#
loop_
_entity_poly.entity_id
_entity_poly.type
_entity_poly.pdbx_seq_one_letter_code
_entity_poly.pdbx_strand_id
1 'polypeptide(L)'
;MEILVKYENGFRFSAECRGYTATTGQGDDGKKERDGMWPAQLFEASIGMCIGGYIAKFCREQGIAYDDMTVELSRHIKTVSSGTKPSGAKISRTTGIDAQIRLGAKLSQEQRQGILEAADNCHITKSIEEGLQIVCTLVDVEANSTLKTI
;
A
#
# COMPACT_ATOMS: atom_id res chain seq x y z
N MET A 1 6.29 5.14 -15.65
CA MET A 1 4.92 4.62 -15.38
C MET A 1 4.28 5.60 -14.43
N GLU A 2 3.12 6.14 -14.78
CA GLU A 2 2.44 7.15 -13.98
C GLU A 2 1.19 6.55 -13.36
N ILE A 3 0.91 6.93 -12.13
CA ILE A 3 -0.35 6.65 -11.43
C ILE A 3 -1.06 7.99 -11.29
N LEU A 4 -2.28 8.07 -11.79
CA LEU A 4 -3.11 9.25 -11.68
C LEU A 4 -4.11 9.06 -10.55
N VAL A 5 -4.05 9.93 -9.55
CA VAL A 5 -5.00 9.94 -8.44
C VAL A 5 -5.96 11.10 -8.61
N LYS A 6 -7.26 10.80 -8.59
CA LYS A 6 -8.34 11.79 -8.72
C LYS A 6 -9.17 11.83 -7.45
N TYR A 7 -9.52 13.04 -7.03
CA TYR A 7 -10.54 13.26 -6.03
C TYR A 7 -11.94 13.03 -6.63
N GLU A 8 -12.80 12.35 -5.94
CA GLU A 8 -14.18 12.11 -6.36
C GLU A 8 -15.17 12.90 -5.50
N ASN A 9 -15.27 12.57 -4.21
CA ASN A 9 -16.11 13.29 -3.24
C ASN A 9 -15.72 12.89 -1.81
N GLY A 10 -16.07 13.70 -0.82
CA GLY A 10 -15.80 13.43 0.59
C GLY A 10 -14.34 13.11 0.87
N PHE A 11 -14.06 11.88 1.26
CA PHE A 11 -12.70 11.33 1.40
C PHE A 11 -12.41 10.22 0.39
N ARG A 12 -13.17 10.17 -0.70
CA ARG A 12 -12.99 9.17 -1.77
C ARG A 12 -12.06 9.69 -2.84
N PHE A 13 -11.10 8.83 -3.17
CA PHE A 13 -10.16 9.01 -4.28
C PHE A 13 -10.12 7.74 -5.12
N SER A 14 -9.92 7.90 -6.42
CA SER A 14 -9.57 6.82 -7.33
C SER A 14 -8.14 6.95 -7.79
N ALA A 15 -7.46 5.82 -7.95
CA ALA A 15 -6.14 5.74 -8.54
C ALA A 15 -6.20 4.87 -9.80
N GLU A 16 -5.69 5.37 -10.90
CA GLU A 16 -5.70 4.69 -12.19
C GLU A 16 -4.28 4.43 -12.68
N CYS A 17 -4.01 3.21 -13.14
CA CYS A 17 -2.76 2.83 -13.76
C CYS A 17 -3.01 1.74 -14.81
N ARG A 18 -2.64 1.97 -16.07
CA ARG A 18 -2.76 1.00 -17.17
C ARG A 18 -4.17 0.39 -17.34
N GLY A 19 -5.22 1.19 -17.12
CA GLY A 19 -6.61 0.72 -17.20
C GLY A 19 -7.12 -0.03 -15.97
N TYR A 20 -6.30 -0.22 -14.94
CA TYR A 20 -6.73 -0.73 -13.64
C TYR A 20 -7.06 0.43 -12.71
N THR A 21 -8.13 0.28 -11.94
CA THR A 21 -8.59 1.31 -11.00
C THR A 21 -8.67 0.72 -9.58
N ALA A 22 -8.18 1.48 -8.62
CA ALA A 22 -8.39 1.24 -7.20
C ALA A 22 -9.08 2.46 -6.58
N THR A 23 -10.02 2.24 -5.68
CA THR A 23 -10.73 3.31 -4.95
C THR A 23 -10.44 3.23 -3.47
N THR A 24 -10.38 4.37 -2.80
CA THR A 24 -10.16 4.46 -1.36
C THR A 24 -11.18 5.36 -0.70
N GLY A 25 -11.34 5.17 0.61
CA GLY A 25 -12.02 6.08 1.48
C GLY A 25 -13.53 5.92 1.49
N GLN A 26 -14.19 7.01 1.82
CA GLN A 26 -15.62 7.10 2.01
C GLN A 26 -16.14 8.32 1.23
N GLY A 27 -17.17 8.11 0.40
CA GLY A 27 -17.85 9.20 -0.29
C GLY A 27 -18.91 9.88 0.59
N ASP A 28 -19.43 11.00 0.08
CA ASP A 28 -20.52 11.78 0.71
C ASP A 28 -21.92 11.28 0.29
N ASP A 29 -22.03 10.04 -0.17
CA ASP A 29 -23.26 9.44 -0.68
C ASP A 29 -24.29 9.06 0.43
N GLY A 30 -24.03 9.47 1.66
CA GLY A 30 -24.88 9.20 2.82
C GLY A 30 -24.78 7.78 3.38
N LYS A 31 -23.98 6.92 2.78
CA LYS A 31 -23.73 5.58 3.31
C LYS A 31 -22.80 5.66 4.52
N LYS A 32 -23.19 5.02 5.62
CA LYS A 32 -22.35 4.91 6.82
C LYS A 32 -21.23 3.90 6.65
N GLU A 33 -21.36 2.99 5.70
CA GLU A 33 -20.38 1.93 5.45
C GLU A 33 -19.33 2.39 4.45
N ARG A 34 -18.11 2.01 4.74
CA ARG A 34 -16.96 2.24 3.87
C ARG A 34 -17.00 1.22 2.73
N ASP A 35 -16.83 1.67 1.52
CA ASP A 35 -16.82 0.82 0.33
C ASP A 35 -15.42 0.62 -0.26
N GLY A 36 -14.36 0.85 0.53
CA GLY A 36 -12.99 0.64 0.12
C GLY A 36 -11.99 0.63 1.28
N MET A 37 -10.78 0.17 0.98
CA MET A 37 -9.66 0.23 1.92
C MET A 37 -9.21 1.69 2.10
N TRP A 38 -8.72 2.03 3.30
CA TRP A 38 -8.02 3.28 3.51
C TRP A 38 -6.66 3.27 2.79
N PRO A 39 -6.11 4.43 2.43
CA PRO A 39 -4.79 4.52 1.79
C PRO A 39 -3.69 3.77 2.53
N ALA A 40 -3.68 3.82 3.88
CA ALA A 40 -2.73 3.05 4.69
C ALA A 40 -2.92 1.54 4.54
N GLN A 41 -4.16 1.05 4.42
CA GLN A 41 -4.45 -0.37 4.20
C GLN A 41 -4.05 -0.82 2.79
N LEU A 42 -4.23 0.02 1.77
CA LEU A 42 -3.74 -0.26 0.41
C LEU A 42 -2.22 -0.30 0.37
N PHE A 43 -1.55 0.58 1.10
CA PHE A 43 -0.10 0.56 1.26
C PHE A 43 0.37 -0.75 1.90
N GLU A 44 -0.26 -1.16 3.00
CA GLU A 44 0.04 -2.44 3.66
C GLU A 44 -0.25 -3.62 2.73
N ALA A 45 -1.40 -3.63 2.05
CA ALA A 45 -1.75 -4.67 1.09
C ALA A 45 -0.73 -4.78 -0.05
N SER A 46 -0.20 -3.67 -0.54
CA SER A 46 0.83 -3.66 -1.58
C SER A 46 2.13 -4.34 -1.12
N ILE A 47 2.52 -4.14 0.14
CA ILE A 47 3.67 -4.83 0.75
C ILE A 47 3.42 -6.34 0.79
N GLY A 48 2.26 -6.77 1.31
CA GLY A 48 1.91 -8.19 1.39
C GLY A 48 1.86 -8.88 0.02
N MET A 49 1.28 -8.23 -0.98
CA MET A 49 1.23 -8.74 -2.35
C MET A 49 2.64 -8.86 -2.96
N CYS A 50 3.52 -7.89 -2.71
CA CYS A 50 4.89 -7.93 -3.18
C CYS A 50 5.68 -9.07 -2.53
N ILE A 51 5.60 -9.22 -1.20
CA ILE A 51 6.20 -10.33 -0.46
C ILE A 51 5.71 -11.66 -1.01
N GLY A 52 4.39 -11.85 -1.14
CA GLY A 52 3.79 -13.07 -1.69
C GLY A 52 4.27 -13.38 -3.11
N GLY A 53 4.42 -12.36 -3.96
CA GLY A 53 4.94 -12.49 -5.31
C GLY A 53 6.38 -13.02 -5.35
N TYR A 54 7.26 -12.51 -4.46
CA TYR A 54 8.64 -12.99 -4.37
C TYR A 54 8.73 -14.41 -3.84
N ILE A 55 7.91 -14.76 -2.83
CA ILE A 55 7.82 -16.13 -2.32
C ILE A 55 7.32 -17.09 -3.41
N ALA A 56 6.25 -16.73 -4.13
CA ALA A 56 5.71 -17.55 -5.21
C ALA A 56 6.75 -17.78 -6.33
N LYS A 57 7.54 -16.75 -6.66
CA LYS A 57 8.66 -16.86 -7.60
C LYS A 57 9.70 -17.86 -7.09
N PHE A 58 10.16 -17.71 -5.85
CA PHE A 58 11.13 -18.62 -5.22
C PHE A 58 10.61 -20.06 -5.21
N CYS A 59 9.38 -20.30 -4.76
CA CYS A 59 8.78 -21.62 -4.73
C CYS A 59 8.76 -22.27 -6.12
N ARG A 60 8.42 -21.51 -7.15
CA ARG A 60 8.41 -21.99 -8.53
C ARG A 60 9.82 -22.37 -9.01
N GLU A 61 10.82 -21.55 -8.70
CA GLU A 61 12.22 -21.79 -9.09
C GLU A 61 12.82 -23.01 -8.36
N GLN A 62 12.39 -23.26 -7.14
CA GLN A 62 12.83 -24.41 -6.32
C GLN A 62 11.95 -25.66 -6.45
N GLY A 63 10.90 -25.62 -7.27
CA GLY A 63 9.99 -26.74 -7.45
C GLY A 63 9.19 -27.07 -6.17
N ILE A 64 8.95 -26.08 -5.30
CA ILE A 64 8.17 -26.25 -4.08
C ILE A 64 6.69 -26.13 -4.44
N ALA A 65 5.96 -27.24 -4.31
CA ALA A 65 4.50 -27.24 -4.41
C ALA A 65 3.88 -26.81 -3.08
N TYR A 66 2.83 -26.02 -3.12
CA TYR A 66 2.04 -25.59 -1.96
C TYR A 66 0.57 -25.47 -2.34
N ASP A 67 -0.31 -25.73 -1.38
CA ASP A 67 -1.76 -25.67 -1.59
C ASP A 67 -2.33 -24.27 -1.36
N ASP A 68 -1.76 -23.54 -0.39
CA ASP A 68 -2.22 -22.21 0.03
C ASP A 68 -1.05 -21.35 0.50
N MET A 69 -1.19 -20.02 0.32
CA MET A 69 -0.25 -19.04 0.83
C MET A 69 -1.00 -17.81 1.33
N THR A 70 -0.74 -17.45 2.58
CA THR A 70 -1.24 -16.19 3.15
C THR A 70 -0.09 -15.36 3.71
N VAL A 71 -0.18 -14.05 3.55
CA VAL A 71 0.70 -13.06 4.19
C VAL A 71 -0.16 -12.14 5.02
N GLU A 72 -0.10 -12.30 6.33
CA GLU A 72 -0.82 -11.47 7.30
C GLU A 72 0.10 -10.36 7.80
N LEU A 73 -0.38 -9.11 7.74
CA LEU A 73 0.40 -7.94 8.12
C LEU A 73 -0.15 -7.30 9.38
N SER A 74 0.72 -6.98 10.31
CA SER A 74 0.42 -6.24 11.54
C SER A 74 1.31 -5.01 11.65
N ARG A 75 0.70 -3.83 11.76
CA ARG A 75 1.46 -2.58 11.84
C ARG A 75 1.64 -2.09 13.28
N HIS A 76 2.80 -1.52 13.54
CA HIS A 76 3.11 -0.79 14.75
C HIS A 76 2.85 0.70 14.53
N ILE A 77 2.07 1.31 15.41
CA ILE A 77 1.68 2.73 15.30
C ILE A 77 2.24 3.50 16.47
N LYS A 78 2.90 4.62 16.20
CA LYS A 78 3.28 5.61 17.20
C LYS A 78 2.50 6.90 16.95
N THR A 79 1.81 7.37 17.97
CA THR A 79 1.13 8.67 17.95
C THR A 79 2.04 9.73 18.55
N VAL A 80 2.32 10.79 17.80
CA VAL A 80 3.15 11.92 18.26
C VAL A 80 2.34 13.21 18.17
N SER A 81 2.58 14.14 19.10
CA SER A 81 2.01 15.47 19.03
C SER A 81 2.73 16.25 17.92
N SER A 82 1.99 16.88 17.03
CA SER A 82 2.57 17.76 16.01
C SER A 82 2.90 19.10 16.64
N GLY A 83 4.17 19.36 16.91
CA GLY A 83 4.64 20.64 17.46
C GLY A 83 4.46 21.85 16.53
N THR A 84 4.10 21.61 15.26
CA THR A 84 4.03 22.66 14.22
C THR A 84 2.61 23.07 13.83
N LYS A 85 1.58 22.38 14.34
CA LYS A 85 0.18 22.74 14.05
C LYS A 85 -0.44 23.51 15.21
N PRO A 86 -1.09 24.66 14.96
CA PRO A 86 -1.75 25.48 16.01
C PRO A 86 -2.82 24.73 16.79
N SER A 87 -3.34 23.63 16.27
CA SER A 87 -4.43 22.85 16.86
C SER A 87 -3.99 21.71 17.79
N GLY A 88 -2.68 21.51 18.03
CA GLY A 88 -2.19 20.37 18.83
C GLY A 88 -2.57 19.00 18.24
N ALA A 89 -2.80 18.91 16.93
CA ALA A 89 -3.24 17.69 16.27
C ALA A 89 -2.24 16.56 16.48
N LYS A 90 -2.74 15.40 16.90
CA LYS A 90 -1.96 14.16 16.99
C LYS A 90 -1.75 13.58 15.60
N ILE A 91 -0.53 13.18 15.29
CA ILE A 91 -0.18 12.48 14.06
C ILE A 91 0.20 11.05 14.42
N SER A 92 -0.49 10.09 13.81
CA SER A 92 -0.11 8.68 13.91
C SER A 92 0.82 8.31 12.75
N ARG A 93 1.93 7.64 13.08
CA ARG A 93 2.91 7.16 12.10
C ARG A 93 3.06 5.66 12.25
N THR A 94 3.15 4.95 11.14
CA THR A 94 3.58 3.56 11.13
C THR A 94 5.09 3.53 11.38
N THR A 95 5.52 2.76 12.38
CA THR A 95 6.93 2.62 12.78
C THR A 95 7.51 1.26 12.46
N GLY A 96 6.67 0.31 12.08
CA GLY A 96 7.06 -1.02 11.67
C GLY A 96 5.86 -1.81 11.17
N ILE A 97 6.12 -2.84 10.40
CA ILE A 97 5.13 -3.80 9.92
C ILE A 97 5.72 -5.19 10.10
N ASP A 98 5.02 -6.05 10.82
CA ASP A 98 5.35 -7.48 10.90
C ASP A 98 4.56 -8.24 9.83
N ALA A 99 5.22 -9.14 9.12
CA ALA A 99 4.62 -10.01 8.13
C ALA A 99 4.67 -11.47 8.62
N GLN A 100 3.52 -12.08 8.80
CA GLN A 100 3.37 -13.52 9.07
C GLN A 100 3.04 -14.25 7.78
N ILE A 101 3.92 -15.18 7.37
CA ILE A 101 3.77 -15.98 6.17
C ILE A 101 3.30 -17.38 6.58
N ARG A 102 2.17 -17.82 6.01
CA ARG A 102 1.72 -19.21 6.10
C ARG A 102 1.75 -19.81 4.71
N LEU A 103 2.38 -20.99 4.60
CA LEU A 103 2.49 -21.72 3.35
C LEU A 103 2.10 -23.17 3.59
N GLY A 104 1.11 -23.66 2.85
CA GLY A 104 0.61 -25.04 2.91
C GLY A 104 1.56 -26.01 2.22
N ALA A 105 2.78 -26.19 2.77
CA ALA A 105 3.80 -27.09 2.26
C ALA A 105 4.66 -27.70 3.39
N LYS A 106 5.17 -28.89 3.14
CA LYS A 106 6.24 -29.46 3.98
C LYS A 106 7.58 -28.91 3.52
N LEU A 107 8.21 -28.08 4.33
CA LEU A 107 9.44 -27.37 3.98
C LEU A 107 10.63 -27.90 4.78
N SER A 108 11.77 -28.09 4.11
CA SER A 108 13.07 -28.27 4.76
C SER A 108 13.50 -26.97 5.46
N GLN A 109 14.51 -27.04 6.32
CA GLN A 109 15.10 -25.86 6.96
C GLN A 109 15.68 -24.88 5.94
N GLU A 110 16.33 -25.38 4.92
CA GLU A 110 16.91 -24.60 3.84
C GLU A 110 15.83 -23.88 3.00
N GLN A 111 14.73 -24.59 2.68
CA GLN A 111 13.60 -23.97 1.98
C GLN A 111 12.93 -22.89 2.80
N ARG A 112 12.79 -23.06 4.11
CA ARG A 112 12.26 -22.02 5.02
C ARG A 112 13.12 -20.77 5.01
N GLN A 113 14.45 -20.96 5.09
CA GLN A 113 15.39 -19.86 5.04
C GLN A 113 15.30 -19.12 3.69
N GLY A 114 15.29 -19.84 2.58
CA GLY A 114 15.16 -19.24 1.25
C GLY A 114 13.84 -18.47 1.03
N ILE A 115 12.73 -18.95 1.63
CA ILE A 115 11.44 -18.22 1.63
C ILE A 115 11.55 -16.91 2.39
N LEU A 116 12.20 -16.89 3.57
CA LEU A 116 12.38 -15.67 4.35
C LEU A 116 13.29 -14.68 3.62
N GLU A 117 14.35 -15.13 3.00
CA GLU A 117 15.24 -14.31 2.17
C GLU A 117 14.50 -13.75 0.94
N ALA A 118 13.65 -14.55 0.28
CA ALA A 118 12.80 -14.08 -0.81
C ALA A 118 11.82 -12.99 -0.35
N ALA A 119 11.20 -13.16 0.81
CA ALA A 119 10.30 -12.18 1.40
C ALA A 119 11.03 -10.86 1.72
N ASP A 120 12.23 -10.94 2.30
CA ASP A 120 13.06 -9.79 2.66
C ASP A 120 13.54 -9.01 1.43
N ASN A 121 13.76 -9.68 0.31
CA ASN A 121 14.16 -9.07 -0.96
C ASN A 121 12.98 -8.45 -1.74
N CYS A 122 11.80 -8.30 -1.13
CA CYS A 122 10.66 -7.63 -1.75
C CYS A 122 11.03 -6.20 -2.14
N HIS A 123 10.78 -5.83 -3.40
CA HIS A 123 11.12 -4.51 -3.94
C HIS A 123 10.57 -3.35 -3.10
N ILE A 124 9.30 -3.47 -2.65
CA ILE A 124 8.66 -2.41 -1.84
C ILE A 124 9.34 -2.30 -0.48
N THR A 125 9.61 -3.42 0.19
CA THR A 125 10.30 -3.44 1.48
C THR A 125 11.67 -2.79 1.37
N LYS A 126 12.48 -3.18 0.40
CA LYS A 126 13.82 -2.58 0.17
C LYS A 126 13.74 -1.08 -0.12
N SER A 127 12.79 -0.64 -0.94
CA SER A 127 12.62 0.80 -1.21
C SER A 127 12.28 1.60 0.05
N ILE A 128 11.49 1.04 0.97
CA ILE A 128 11.15 1.68 2.25
C ILE A 128 12.38 1.73 3.17
N GLU A 129 13.13 0.64 3.28
CA GLU A 129 14.35 0.54 4.11
C GLU A 129 15.44 1.51 3.65
N GLU A 130 15.57 1.72 2.34
CA GLU A 130 16.50 2.67 1.74
C GLU A 130 16.07 4.14 1.90
N GLY A 131 14.88 4.39 2.41
CA GLY A 131 14.38 5.74 2.68
C GLY A 131 13.81 6.43 1.45
N LEU A 132 12.66 5.95 0.98
CA LEU A 132 11.91 6.54 -0.13
C LEU A 132 11.61 8.03 0.12
N GLN A 133 12.06 8.91 -0.77
CA GLN A 133 11.78 10.33 -0.72
C GLN A 133 10.52 10.67 -1.51
N ILE A 134 9.65 11.50 -0.92
CA ILE A 134 8.45 12.01 -1.58
C ILE A 134 8.56 13.53 -1.66
N VAL A 135 8.52 14.05 -2.88
CA VAL A 135 8.53 15.49 -3.17
C VAL A 135 7.16 15.88 -3.72
N CYS A 136 6.52 16.85 -3.08
CA CYS A 136 5.23 17.37 -3.52
C CYS A 136 5.43 18.74 -4.19
N THR A 137 4.83 18.93 -5.37
CA THR A 137 4.83 20.20 -6.09
C THR A 137 3.38 20.61 -6.35
N LEU A 138 3.05 21.85 -6.03
CA LEU A 138 1.77 22.43 -6.41
C LEU A 138 1.90 23.03 -7.81
N VAL A 139 1.02 22.64 -8.70
CA VAL A 139 0.93 23.21 -10.06
C VAL A 139 -0.38 23.99 -10.17
N ASP A 140 -0.28 25.27 -10.45
CA ASP A 140 -1.46 26.10 -10.69
C ASP A 140 -2.10 25.69 -12.02
N VAL A 141 -3.37 25.34 -11.96
CA VAL A 141 -4.17 25.13 -13.17
C VAL A 141 -4.70 26.51 -13.57
N GLU A 142 -4.18 27.10 -14.65
CA GLU A 142 -4.77 28.30 -15.23
C GLU A 142 -6.24 27.99 -15.52
N ALA A 143 -7.12 28.80 -14.95
CA ALA A 143 -8.55 28.71 -15.21
C ALA A 143 -8.76 28.93 -16.72
N ASN A 144 -8.98 27.88 -17.46
CA ASN A 144 -9.28 27.94 -18.89
C ASN A 144 -10.66 28.60 -19.02
N SER A 145 -10.63 29.93 -19.16
CA SER A 145 -11.78 30.78 -19.42
C SER A 145 -12.29 30.50 -20.83
N THR A 146 -13.04 29.39 -21.03
CA THR A 146 -13.87 29.25 -22.22
C THR A 146 -15.08 28.34 -21.91
N LEU A 147 -15.89 28.74 -20.95
CA LEU A 147 -17.31 28.43 -21.04
C LEU A 147 -17.94 29.51 -21.94
N LYS A 148 -17.90 29.29 -23.25
CA LYS A 148 -18.79 29.98 -24.16
C LYS A 148 -20.19 29.46 -23.90
N THR A 149 -20.99 30.36 -23.33
CA THR A 149 -22.45 30.35 -23.35
C THR A 149 -22.94 30.16 -24.79
N ILE A 150 -23.76 29.18 -25.02
CA ILE A 150 -24.82 29.19 -26.03
C ILE A 150 -26.05 28.60 -25.39
#